data_e90e94142a1e2bdf43ffcad85cad4d18
#
_entry.id   e90e94142a1e2bdf43ffcad85cad4d18
#
_cell.length_a   1.000
_cell.length_b   1.000
_cell.length_c   1.000
_cell.angle_alpha   90.00
_cell.angle_beta   90.00
_cell.angle_gamma   90.00
#
_symmetry.space_group_name_H-M   'P 1'
#
loop_
_entity.id
_entity.type
_entity.pdbx_description
1 polymer ?
#
loop_
_entity_poly.entity_id
_entity_poly.type
_entity_poly.pdbx_seq_one_letter_code
_entity_poly.pdbx_strand_id
1 'polypeptide(L)'
;WPWLVLGNGFSHEVWAVQWYEYTGVFGGSLWVLASNMAVFEALRRRTLRRSLAAAAVVVLPLAASLAIRCGWKQPDEGAVRVSIVQPNVDCYDKFHGDAERQQRNIAELLHEVPAGAQFILLPETAVPEHYWEPSLSDAPGGRTPGAFWLELTDSLRTAHPEAMLVTGAN
;
A
#
# COMPACT_ATOMS: atom_id res chain seq x y z
N TRP A 1 4.58 5.89 -16.69
CA TRP A 1 5.24 4.91 -15.81
C TRP A 1 5.45 5.52 -14.42
N PRO A 2 4.62 5.15 -13.43
CA PRO A 2 4.57 5.85 -12.15
C PRO A 2 5.84 5.70 -11.30
N TRP A 3 6.68 4.72 -11.56
CA TRP A 3 7.90 4.45 -10.82
C TRP A 3 8.98 5.53 -10.94
N LEU A 4 8.94 6.31 -12.04
CA LEU A 4 9.93 7.35 -12.33
C LEU A 4 9.48 8.75 -11.92
N VAL A 5 8.44 8.87 -11.11
CA VAL A 5 7.96 10.16 -10.62
C VAL A 5 8.89 10.65 -9.51
N LEU A 6 9.56 11.79 -9.72
CA LEU A 6 10.53 12.36 -8.76
C LEU A 6 9.95 12.56 -7.36
N GLY A 7 8.68 12.90 -7.27
CA GLY A 7 7.97 13.05 -6.00
C GLY A 7 7.93 11.78 -5.14
N ASN A 8 8.04 10.59 -5.74
CA ASN A 8 8.11 9.33 -5.01
C ASN A 8 9.41 9.17 -4.20
N GLY A 9 10.45 9.97 -4.51
CA GLY A 9 11.69 9.97 -3.72
C GLY A 9 11.50 10.35 -2.25
N PHE A 10 10.37 10.97 -1.90
CA PHE A 10 10.02 11.34 -0.52
C PHE A 10 9.13 10.31 0.19
N SER A 11 8.96 9.12 -0.34
CA SER A 11 8.07 8.08 0.22
C SER A 11 8.41 7.70 1.67
N HIS A 12 9.66 7.81 2.08
CA HIS A 12 10.12 7.59 3.46
C HIS A 12 10.05 8.85 4.34
N GLU A 13 9.90 10.03 3.74
CA GLU A 13 9.91 11.32 4.43
C GLU A 13 8.50 11.93 4.48
N VAL A 14 7.53 11.12 4.89
CA VAL A 14 6.09 11.50 4.91
C VAL A 14 5.86 12.82 5.67
N TRP A 15 6.64 13.09 6.72
CA TRP A 15 6.56 14.34 7.47
C TRP A 15 6.87 15.60 6.66
N ALA A 16 7.67 15.47 5.60
CA ALA A 16 8.11 16.58 4.75
C ALA A 16 7.12 16.89 3.61
N VAL A 17 6.18 15.97 3.34
CA VAL A 17 5.32 16.01 2.15
C VAL A 17 3.82 15.90 2.46
N GLN A 18 3.39 16.35 3.63
CA GLN A 18 1.96 16.33 4.02
C GLN A 18 1.06 17.10 3.04
N TRP A 19 1.58 18.13 2.38
CA TRP A 19 0.88 18.88 1.34
C TRP A 19 0.60 18.07 0.04
N TYR A 20 1.15 16.84 -0.08
CA TYR A 20 0.77 15.93 -1.16
C TYR A 20 -0.71 15.55 -1.11
N GLU A 21 -1.36 15.68 0.04
CA GLU A 21 -2.81 15.54 0.17
C GLU A 21 -3.57 16.43 -0.83
N TYR A 22 -3.03 17.62 -1.14
CA TYR A 22 -3.65 18.60 -2.04
C TYR A 22 -3.11 18.54 -3.47
N THR A 23 -1.87 18.16 -3.66
CA THR A 23 -1.18 18.27 -4.97
C THR A 23 -0.82 16.93 -5.60
N GLY A 24 -0.95 15.85 -4.83
CA GLY A 24 -0.43 14.53 -5.19
C GLY A 24 1.08 14.51 -5.33
N VAL A 25 1.60 13.38 -5.75
CA VAL A 25 3.04 13.13 -5.95
C VAL A 25 3.64 13.97 -7.07
N PHE A 26 2.84 14.42 -8.04
CA PHE A 26 3.31 15.32 -9.12
C PHE A 26 3.66 16.71 -8.61
N GLY A 27 2.99 17.20 -7.56
CA GLY A 27 3.40 18.40 -6.86
C GLY A 27 4.81 18.29 -6.32
N GLY A 28 5.18 17.13 -5.77
CA GLY A 28 6.55 16.82 -5.34
C GLY A 28 7.56 16.88 -6.49
N SER A 29 7.22 16.33 -7.64
CA SER A 29 8.06 16.42 -8.83
C SER A 29 8.29 17.87 -9.25
N LEU A 30 7.22 18.68 -9.27
CA LEU A 30 7.32 20.12 -9.57
C LEU A 30 8.20 20.84 -8.54
N TRP A 31 8.04 20.53 -7.25
CA TRP A 31 8.85 21.11 -6.18
C TRP A 31 10.34 20.81 -6.35
N VAL A 32 10.70 19.56 -6.67
CA VAL A 32 12.09 19.15 -6.93
C VAL A 32 12.67 19.96 -8.09
N LEU A 33 11.95 20.03 -9.22
CA LEU A 33 12.40 20.77 -10.39
C LEU A 33 12.53 22.28 -10.13
N ALA A 34 11.53 22.88 -9.48
CA ALA A 34 11.55 24.30 -9.11
C ALA A 34 12.68 24.62 -8.13
N SER A 35 12.92 23.74 -7.15
CA SER A 35 14.03 23.88 -6.20
C SER A 35 15.39 23.83 -6.90
N ASN A 36 15.59 22.86 -7.80
CA ASN A 36 16.83 22.76 -8.58
C ASN A 36 17.08 24.01 -9.42
N MET A 37 16.04 24.51 -10.13
CA MET A 37 16.15 25.73 -10.93
C MET A 37 16.47 26.97 -10.07
N ALA A 38 15.78 27.10 -8.94
CA ALA A 38 15.98 28.24 -8.03
C ALA A 38 17.37 28.25 -7.41
N VAL A 39 17.85 27.08 -6.96
CA VAL A 39 19.20 26.92 -6.41
C VAL A 39 20.26 27.17 -7.47
N PHE A 40 20.10 26.63 -8.68
CA PHE A 40 21.01 26.88 -9.79
C PHE A 40 21.13 28.40 -10.10
N GLU A 41 20.00 29.10 -10.22
CA GLU A 41 20.00 30.55 -10.49
C GLU A 41 20.62 31.36 -9.33
N ALA A 42 20.41 30.94 -8.08
CA ALA A 42 21.03 31.55 -6.91
C ALA A 42 22.56 31.42 -6.94
N LEU A 43 23.06 30.21 -7.23
CA LEU A 43 24.51 29.93 -7.34
C LEU A 43 25.14 30.67 -8.50
N ARG A 44 24.46 30.77 -9.65
CA ARG A 44 24.94 31.45 -10.86
C ARG A 44 25.04 32.95 -10.67
N ARG A 45 23.99 33.57 -10.11
CA ARG A 45 23.91 35.04 -10.03
C ARG A 45 24.43 35.60 -8.70
N ARG A 46 24.56 34.78 -7.67
CA ARG A 46 25.10 35.13 -6.33
C ARG A 46 24.51 36.41 -5.72
N THR A 47 23.20 36.67 -5.93
CA THR A 47 22.49 37.80 -5.37
C THR A 47 21.65 37.37 -4.17
N LEU A 48 21.62 38.18 -3.11
CA LEU A 48 20.82 37.89 -1.91
C LEU A 48 19.36 37.58 -2.25
N ARG A 49 18.76 38.37 -3.15
CA ARG A 49 17.37 38.17 -3.61
C ARG A 49 17.12 36.77 -4.17
N ARG A 50 18.05 36.26 -5.00
CA ARG A 50 17.95 34.93 -5.60
C ARG A 50 18.16 33.83 -4.57
N SER A 51 19.11 34.03 -3.64
CA SER A 51 19.33 33.07 -2.57
C SER A 51 18.12 32.98 -1.64
N LEU A 52 17.49 34.10 -1.30
CA LEU A 52 16.26 34.12 -0.50
C LEU A 52 15.10 33.46 -1.26
N ALA A 53 14.96 33.70 -2.57
CA ALA A 53 13.93 33.03 -3.37
C ALA A 53 14.14 31.52 -3.42
N ALA A 54 15.37 31.04 -3.59
CA ALA A 54 15.69 29.60 -3.58
C ALA A 54 15.40 28.99 -2.20
N ALA A 55 15.80 29.66 -1.13
CA ALA A 55 15.47 29.23 0.24
C ALA A 55 13.95 29.15 0.46
N ALA A 56 13.20 30.13 -0.03
CA ALA A 56 11.75 30.14 0.09
C ALA A 56 11.10 28.95 -0.66
N VAL A 57 11.53 28.67 -1.90
CA VAL A 57 11.00 27.54 -2.69
C VAL A 57 11.25 26.20 -1.98
N VAL A 58 12.39 26.05 -1.32
CA VAL A 58 12.71 24.81 -0.59
C VAL A 58 11.99 24.74 0.76
N VAL A 59 11.99 25.82 1.53
CA VAL A 59 11.57 25.81 2.94
C VAL A 59 10.05 25.96 3.10
N LEU A 60 9.37 26.74 2.24
CA LEU A 60 7.93 26.98 2.42
C LEU A 60 7.09 25.68 2.33
N PRO A 61 7.32 24.76 1.36
CA PRO A 61 6.59 23.49 1.36
C PRO A 61 6.86 22.61 2.57
N LEU A 62 8.09 22.63 3.11
CA LEU A 62 8.42 21.94 4.36
C LEU A 62 7.69 22.54 5.57
N ALA A 63 7.67 23.86 5.66
CA ALA A 63 6.92 24.56 6.70
C ALA A 63 5.41 24.30 6.59
N ALA A 64 4.86 24.28 5.37
CA ALA A 64 3.47 23.92 5.12
C ALA A 64 3.19 22.47 5.56
N SER A 65 4.08 21.51 5.24
CA SER A 65 3.97 20.14 5.73
C SER A 65 3.89 20.03 7.23
N LEU A 66 4.79 20.73 7.94
CA LEU A 66 4.80 20.74 9.41
C LEU A 66 3.51 21.36 9.96
N ALA A 67 3.04 22.45 9.37
CA ALA A 67 1.78 23.09 9.77
C ALA A 67 0.57 22.16 9.60
N ILE A 68 0.47 21.48 8.45
CA ILE A 68 -0.59 20.48 8.19
C ILE A 68 -0.50 19.35 9.21
N ARG A 69 0.68 18.81 9.45
CA ARG A 69 0.90 17.73 10.42
C ARG A 69 0.52 18.14 11.84
N CYS A 70 0.88 19.34 12.25
CA CYS A 70 0.54 19.85 13.59
C CYS A 70 -0.96 20.15 13.74
N GLY A 71 -1.63 20.51 12.66
CA GLY A 71 -3.07 20.77 12.65
C GLY A 71 -3.91 19.51 12.51
N TRP A 72 -3.32 18.40 12.06
CA TRP A 72 -4.05 17.16 11.84
C TRP A 72 -4.43 16.52 13.18
N LYS A 73 -5.69 16.23 13.32
CA LYS A 73 -6.24 15.47 14.46
C LYS A 73 -6.78 14.16 13.93
N GLN A 74 -6.32 13.07 14.50
CA GLN A 74 -6.89 11.76 14.18
C GLN A 74 -8.36 11.75 14.60
N PRO A 75 -9.29 11.44 13.69
CA PRO A 75 -10.68 11.23 14.07
C PRO A 75 -10.75 10.09 15.10
N ASP A 76 -11.46 10.31 16.19
CA ASP A 76 -11.72 9.27 17.19
C ASP A 76 -12.94 8.44 16.75
N GLU A 77 -12.78 7.72 15.64
CA GLU A 77 -13.82 6.86 15.06
C GLU A 77 -13.75 5.42 15.60
N GLY A 78 -12.93 5.21 16.62
CA GLY A 78 -12.64 3.89 17.18
C GLY A 78 -11.46 3.20 16.48
N ALA A 79 -10.89 2.22 17.16
CA ALA A 79 -9.81 1.40 16.63
C ALA A 79 -10.35 0.04 16.18
N VAL A 80 -9.95 -0.38 14.98
CA VAL A 80 -10.20 -1.73 14.49
C VAL A 80 -8.93 -2.56 14.55
N ARG A 81 -9.07 -3.86 14.86
CA ARG A 81 -7.95 -4.80 14.87
C ARG A 81 -7.83 -5.45 13.50
N VAL A 82 -6.72 -5.18 12.83
CA VAL A 82 -6.42 -5.70 11.50
C VAL A 82 -5.21 -6.61 11.59
N SER A 83 -5.34 -7.84 11.08
CA SER A 83 -4.22 -8.76 10.88
C SER A 83 -3.86 -8.78 9.41
N ILE A 84 -2.60 -8.49 9.10
CA ILE A 84 -2.08 -8.52 7.72
C ILE A 84 -1.26 -9.79 7.57
N VAL A 85 -1.66 -10.65 6.63
CA VAL A 85 -0.99 -11.89 6.31
C VAL A 85 -0.09 -11.67 5.11
N GLN A 86 1.23 -11.79 5.33
CA GLN A 86 2.25 -11.56 4.32
C GLN A 86 2.97 -12.87 3.96
N PRO A 87 2.56 -13.59 2.89
CA PRO A 87 3.14 -14.88 2.53
C PRO A 87 4.55 -14.80 1.96
N ASN A 88 5.02 -13.61 1.60
CA ASN A 88 6.37 -13.32 1.09
C ASN A 88 6.80 -14.26 -0.06
N VAL A 89 5.89 -14.46 -1.01
CA VAL A 89 6.16 -15.27 -2.21
C VAL A 89 7.03 -14.46 -3.17
N ASP A 90 8.10 -15.07 -3.67
CA ASP A 90 8.95 -14.44 -4.70
C ASP A 90 8.15 -14.18 -5.98
N CYS A 91 8.43 -13.05 -6.63
CA CYS A 91 7.69 -12.64 -7.83
C CYS A 91 7.88 -13.60 -9.02
N TYR A 92 8.98 -14.33 -9.07
CA TYR A 92 9.23 -15.35 -10.11
C TYR A 92 8.52 -16.66 -9.80
N ASP A 93 8.34 -16.99 -8.51
CA ASP A 93 7.66 -18.22 -8.09
C ASP A 93 6.13 -18.05 -8.04
N LYS A 94 5.63 -16.82 -8.00
CA LYS A 94 4.20 -16.53 -7.81
C LYS A 94 3.29 -17.21 -8.83
N PHE A 95 3.71 -17.24 -10.09
CA PHE A 95 2.90 -17.81 -11.20
C PHE A 95 3.47 -19.10 -11.78
N HIS A 96 4.69 -19.47 -11.42
CA HIS A 96 5.41 -20.63 -11.97
C HIS A 96 5.83 -21.64 -10.91
N GLY A 97 5.71 -21.27 -9.63
CA GLY A 97 6.05 -22.11 -8.51
C GLY A 97 4.96 -23.14 -8.15
N ASP A 98 5.21 -23.90 -7.09
CA ASP A 98 4.28 -24.89 -6.55
C ASP A 98 3.09 -24.21 -5.85
N ALA A 99 1.94 -24.21 -6.48
CA ALA A 99 0.70 -23.62 -5.96
C ALA A 99 0.28 -24.26 -4.62
N GLU A 100 0.45 -25.57 -4.46
CA GLU A 100 0.11 -26.24 -3.20
C GLU A 100 1.00 -25.79 -2.04
N ARG A 101 2.29 -25.53 -2.32
CA ARG A 101 3.21 -24.98 -1.33
C ARG A 101 2.79 -23.57 -0.92
N GLN A 102 2.40 -22.75 -1.87
CA GLN A 102 1.93 -21.38 -1.59
C GLN A 102 0.64 -21.40 -0.77
N GLN A 103 -0.29 -22.28 -1.10
CA GLN A 103 -1.55 -22.48 -0.36
C GLN A 103 -1.29 -22.93 1.08
N ARG A 104 -0.40 -23.90 1.28
CA ARG A 104 -0.02 -24.37 2.64
C ARG A 104 0.60 -23.23 3.45
N ASN A 105 1.51 -22.45 2.87
CA ASN A 105 2.12 -21.32 3.54
C ASN A 105 1.07 -20.28 3.99
N ILE A 106 0.10 -19.97 3.14
CA ILE A 106 -1.00 -19.07 3.49
C ILE A 106 -1.85 -19.65 4.62
N ALA A 107 -2.17 -20.94 4.56
CA ALA A 107 -2.95 -21.60 5.60
C ALA A 107 -2.22 -21.56 6.95
N GLU A 108 -0.93 -21.87 6.99
CA GLU A 108 -0.11 -21.80 8.21
C GLU A 108 -0.12 -20.38 8.80
N LEU A 109 0.10 -19.35 7.99
CA LEU A 109 0.06 -17.96 8.44
C LEU A 109 -1.32 -17.52 8.94
N LEU A 110 -2.39 -18.02 8.33
CA LEU A 110 -3.76 -17.73 8.78
C LEU A 110 -4.09 -18.38 10.14
N HIS A 111 -3.47 -19.51 10.45
CA HIS A 111 -3.59 -20.11 11.78
C HIS A 111 -2.88 -19.31 12.89
N GLU A 112 -1.90 -18.49 12.53
CA GLU A 112 -1.20 -17.61 13.47
C GLU A 112 -1.93 -16.29 13.76
N VAL A 113 -3.05 -16.02 13.08
CA VAL A 113 -3.84 -14.79 13.28
C VAL A 113 -4.35 -14.72 14.71
N PRO A 114 -4.08 -13.61 15.43
CA PRO A 114 -4.52 -13.48 16.83
C PRO A 114 -6.03 -13.49 16.98
N ALA A 115 -6.52 -14.06 18.05
CA ALA A 115 -7.94 -14.01 18.38
C ALA A 115 -8.45 -12.57 18.51
N GLY A 116 -9.63 -12.32 17.97
CA GLY A 116 -10.27 -11.00 18.00
C GLY A 116 -9.80 -10.05 16.90
N ALA A 117 -9.11 -10.51 15.87
CA ALA A 117 -8.98 -9.77 14.62
C ALA A 117 -10.37 -9.50 14.04
N GLN A 118 -10.61 -8.27 13.60
CA GLN A 118 -11.86 -7.86 12.94
C GLN A 118 -11.71 -7.90 11.42
N PHE A 119 -10.49 -7.67 10.94
CA PHE A 119 -10.15 -7.80 9.53
C PHE A 119 -8.89 -8.65 9.39
N ILE A 120 -8.92 -9.55 8.42
CA ILE A 120 -7.77 -10.35 8.00
C ILE A 120 -7.50 -10.00 6.55
N LEU A 121 -6.35 -9.37 6.28
CA LEU A 121 -5.98 -8.89 4.96
C LEU A 121 -4.92 -9.81 4.35
N LEU A 122 -5.18 -10.29 3.15
CA LEU A 122 -4.23 -10.97 2.28
C LEU A 122 -3.78 -10.02 1.15
N PRO A 123 -2.61 -10.23 0.55
CA PRO A 123 -2.14 -9.40 -0.55
C PRO A 123 -2.96 -9.62 -1.84
N GLU A 124 -2.74 -8.74 -2.80
CA GLU A 124 -3.27 -8.89 -4.15
C GLU A 124 -2.83 -10.23 -4.77
N THR A 125 -3.77 -10.91 -5.43
CA THR A 125 -3.52 -12.23 -6.04
C THR A 125 -2.98 -13.27 -5.04
N ALA A 126 -3.45 -13.24 -3.79
CA ALA A 126 -3.12 -14.29 -2.82
C ALA A 126 -3.72 -15.64 -3.21
N VAL A 127 -4.82 -15.61 -3.95
CA VAL A 127 -5.46 -16.79 -4.54
C VAL A 127 -4.90 -16.99 -5.94
N PRO A 128 -3.98 -17.94 -6.14
CA PRO A 128 -3.32 -18.15 -7.45
C PRO A 128 -4.21 -18.79 -8.51
N GLU A 129 -5.34 -19.34 -8.10
CA GLU A 129 -6.29 -20.01 -8.99
C GLU A 129 -7.41 -19.05 -9.40
N HIS A 130 -7.94 -19.21 -10.61
CA HIS A 130 -9.15 -18.51 -11.05
C HIS A 130 -10.31 -18.90 -10.13
N TYR A 131 -10.74 -17.96 -9.31
CA TYR A 131 -11.90 -18.12 -8.44
C TYR A 131 -13.15 -17.74 -9.23
N TRP A 132 -14.03 -18.72 -9.47
CA TRP A 132 -15.36 -18.49 -10.03
C TRP A 132 -16.37 -18.48 -8.89
N GLU A 133 -17.23 -17.49 -8.86
CA GLU A 133 -18.34 -17.52 -7.91
C GLU A 133 -19.12 -18.83 -8.06
N PRO A 134 -19.52 -19.48 -6.95
CA PRO A 134 -20.27 -20.74 -6.99
C PRO A 134 -21.59 -20.67 -7.76
N SER A 135 -22.11 -19.44 -7.99
CA SER A 135 -23.31 -19.17 -8.77
C SER A 135 -23.09 -19.29 -10.30
N LEU A 136 -21.84 -19.30 -10.76
CA LEU A 136 -21.48 -19.51 -12.15
C LEU A 136 -21.21 -20.99 -12.36
N SER A 137 -22.27 -21.75 -12.58
CA SER A 137 -22.30 -23.23 -12.61
C SER A 137 -21.50 -23.90 -13.74
N ASP A 138 -20.82 -23.14 -14.60
CA ASP A 138 -20.20 -23.64 -15.83
C ASP A 138 -18.69 -23.44 -15.86
N ALA A 139 -17.98 -23.80 -14.77
CA ALA A 139 -16.52 -23.79 -14.80
C ALA A 139 -16.00 -24.79 -15.84
N PRO A 140 -15.23 -24.35 -16.86
CA PRO A 140 -14.67 -25.26 -17.86
C PRO A 140 -13.76 -26.28 -17.16
N GLY A 141 -14.10 -27.56 -17.25
CA GLY A 141 -13.23 -28.65 -16.83
C GLY A 141 -13.61 -29.43 -15.58
N GLY A 142 -14.81 -29.22 -15.01
CA GLY A 142 -15.34 -30.07 -13.92
C GLY A 142 -14.54 -30.10 -12.62
N ARG A 143 -13.54 -29.24 -12.45
CA ARG A 143 -12.87 -29.00 -11.17
C ARG A 143 -13.71 -28.00 -10.41
N THR A 144 -14.11 -28.38 -9.21
CA THR A 144 -14.67 -27.42 -8.25
C THR A 144 -13.56 -26.42 -7.94
N PRO A 145 -13.66 -25.16 -8.41
CA PRO A 145 -12.62 -24.19 -8.15
C PRO A 145 -12.56 -23.96 -6.64
N GLY A 146 -11.41 -24.12 -6.06
CA GLY A 146 -11.18 -23.62 -4.72
C GLY A 146 -11.68 -24.49 -3.60
N ALA A 147 -11.70 -25.83 -3.69
CA ALA A 147 -11.95 -26.70 -2.54
C ALA A 147 -11.06 -26.30 -1.36
N PHE A 148 -9.79 -26.02 -1.60
CA PHE A 148 -8.87 -25.48 -0.61
C PHE A 148 -9.37 -24.17 0.03
N TRP A 149 -9.83 -23.22 -0.80
CA TRP A 149 -10.29 -21.92 -0.30
C TRP A 149 -11.62 -22.02 0.46
N LEU A 150 -12.50 -22.92 0.07
CA LEU A 150 -13.72 -23.21 0.82
C LEU A 150 -13.42 -23.80 2.18
N GLU A 151 -12.55 -24.79 2.26
CA GLU A 151 -12.09 -25.39 3.52
C GLU A 151 -11.39 -24.37 4.41
N LEU A 152 -10.53 -23.52 3.81
CA LEU A 152 -9.81 -22.48 4.52
C LEU A 152 -10.75 -21.41 5.08
N THR A 153 -11.72 -20.96 4.28
CA THR A 153 -12.72 -19.96 4.72
C THR A 153 -13.62 -20.52 5.81
N ASP A 154 -14.00 -21.78 5.75
CA ASP A 154 -14.79 -22.44 6.81
C ASP A 154 -13.98 -22.60 8.10
N SER A 155 -12.70 -22.96 7.99
CA SER A 155 -11.79 -22.98 9.13
C SER A 155 -11.63 -21.59 9.78
N LEU A 156 -11.44 -20.56 8.96
CA LEU A 156 -11.34 -19.18 9.44
C LEU A 156 -12.64 -18.68 10.08
N ARG A 157 -13.78 -19.00 9.52
CA ARG A 157 -15.10 -18.70 10.13
C ARG A 157 -15.27 -19.33 11.48
N THR A 158 -14.76 -20.55 11.65
CA THR A 158 -14.81 -21.23 12.94
C THR A 158 -13.87 -20.60 13.97
N ALA A 159 -12.66 -20.23 13.54
CA ALA A 159 -11.64 -19.64 14.43
C ALA A 159 -11.90 -18.16 14.72
N HIS A 160 -12.43 -17.43 13.74
CA HIS A 160 -12.63 -15.96 13.77
C HIS A 160 -14.03 -15.59 13.26
N PRO A 161 -15.12 -15.93 13.98
CA PRO A 161 -16.49 -15.78 13.49
C PRO A 161 -16.89 -14.33 13.17
N GLU A 162 -16.25 -13.35 13.81
CA GLU A 162 -16.51 -11.91 13.63
C GLU A 162 -15.55 -11.25 12.65
N ALA A 163 -14.56 -11.99 12.12
CA ALA A 163 -13.57 -11.42 11.24
C ALA A 163 -14.05 -11.37 9.78
N MET A 164 -13.72 -10.27 9.11
CA MET A 164 -13.88 -10.14 7.67
C MET A 164 -12.56 -10.45 6.96
N LEU A 165 -12.58 -11.46 6.08
CA LEU A 165 -11.45 -11.77 5.21
C LEU A 165 -11.51 -10.88 3.96
N VAL A 166 -10.41 -10.17 3.70
CA VAL A 166 -10.23 -9.34 2.50
C VAL A 166 -9.03 -9.89 1.72
N THR A 167 -9.28 -10.32 0.50
CA THR A 167 -8.25 -10.91 -0.38
C THR A 167 -8.47 -10.50 -1.82
N GLY A 168 -7.39 -10.42 -2.58
CA GLY A 168 -7.45 -10.36 -4.03
C GLY A 168 -7.49 -11.78 -4.62
N ALA A 169 -8.31 -11.97 -5.64
CA ALA A 169 -8.40 -13.19 -6.45
C ALA A 169 -8.19 -12.86 -7.93
N ASN A 170 -7.73 -13.84 -8.72
CA ASN A 170 -7.64 -13.76 -10.18
C ASN A 170 -8.91 -14.31 -10.82
#